data_5b9733995c63eccba45f0717877772c4
#
_entry.id   5b9733995c63eccba45f0717877772c4
#
_cell.length_a   1.000
_cell.length_b   1.000
_cell.length_c   1.000
_cell.angle_alpha   90.00
_cell.angle_beta   90.00
_cell.angle_gamma   90.00
#
_symmetry.space_group_name_H-M   'P 1'
#
loop_
_entity.id
_entity.type
_entity.pdbx_description
1 polymer ?
#
loop_
_entity_poly.entity_id
_entity_poly.type
_entity_poly.pdbx_seq_one_letter_code
_entity_poly.pdbx_strand_id
1 'polypeptide(L)'
;MDYMARRELSRAQLHKKLQPYAEDEDELERVLNEFAQKSWQSDERFTQAFVRSKSTKHGSARLQQELKAHGVSADLIRDALPSREEELRNAIGVARKKFKQPAQNFEEKQKQMRFLLYRGFSSGIAQAALKADWDEEEPWDSEG
;
A
#
# COMPACT_ATOMS: atom_id res chain seq x y z
N MET A 1 -15.11 -21.46 0.24
CA MET A 1 -13.82 -20.81 0.10
C MET A 1 -13.31 -20.30 1.43
N ASP A 2 -12.14 -20.72 1.74
CA ASP A 2 -11.52 -20.34 3.00
C ASP A 2 -11.16 -18.85 3.02
N TYR A 3 -11.50 -18.19 4.11
CA TYR A 3 -11.16 -16.78 4.32
C TYR A 3 -9.65 -16.56 4.22
N MET A 4 -8.88 -17.43 4.85
CA MET A 4 -7.42 -17.33 4.84
C MET A 4 -6.81 -17.47 3.44
N ALA A 5 -7.49 -18.19 2.56
CA ALA A 5 -6.99 -18.37 1.20
C ALA A 5 -7.10 -17.07 0.38
N ARG A 6 -7.98 -16.17 0.78
CA ARG A 6 -8.19 -14.93 0.05
C ARG A 6 -7.45 -13.76 0.65
N ARG A 7 -7.14 -13.85 1.92
CA ARG A 7 -6.64 -12.70 2.65
C ARG A 7 -5.42 -13.10 3.46
N GLU A 8 -4.32 -12.47 3.14
CA GLU A 8 -3.12 -12.64 3.94
C GLU A 8 -3.22 -11.81 5.21
N LEU A 9 -2.68 -12.35 6.27
CA LEU A 9 -2.61 -11.65 7.55
C LEU A 9 -1.15 -11.51 7.94
N SER A 10 -0.81 -10.36 8.53
CA SER A 10 0.52 -10.22 9.12
C SER A 10 0.58 -11.03 10.41
N ARG A 11 1.81 -11.34 10.84
CA ARG A 11 1.99 -12.05 12.11
C ARG A 11 1.36 -11.29 13.27
N ALA A 12 1.51 -9.96 13.27
CA ALA A 12 0.94 -9.13 14.32
C ALA A 12 -0.59 -9.18 14.31
N GLN A 13 -1.21 -9.18 13.13
CA GLN A 13 -2.66 -9.32 13.04
C GLN A 13 -3.13 -10.68 13.56
N LEU A 14 -2.41 -11.73 13.18
CA LEU A 14 -2.75 -13.08 13.63
C LEU A 14 -2.57 -13.21 15.14
N HIS A 15 -1.50 -12.64 15.67
CA HIS A 15 -1.26 -12.59 17.11
C HIS A 15 -2.46 -11.99 17.83
N LYS A 16 -2.91 -10.85 17.36
CA LYS A 16 -4.03 -10.15 17.98
C LYS A 16 -5.31 -10.97 17.92
N LYS A 17 -5.55 -11.64 16.81
CA LYS A 17 -6.76 -12.45 16.66
C LYS A 17 -6.76 -13.69 17.54
N LEU A 18 -5.60 -14.31 17.74
CA LEU A 18 -5.51 -15.55 18.49
C LEU A 18 -5.29 -15.34 19.99
N GLN A 19 -4.85 -14.15 20.39
CA GLN A 19 -4.53 -13.87 21.76
C GLN A 19 -5.64 -14.23 22.75
N PRO A 20 -6.91 -13.91 22.48
CA PRO A 20 -7.99 -14.26 23.41
C PRO A 20 -8.17 -15.75 23.64
N TYR A 21 -7.68 -16.58 22.75
CA TYR A 21 -7.87 -18.03 22.82
C TYR A 21 -6.66 -18.76 23.38
N ALA A 22 -5.55 -18.09 23.57
CA ALA A 22 -4.33 -18.70 24.07
C ALA A 22 -4.27 -18.62 25.59
N GLU A 23 -3.72 -19.67 26.20
CA GLU A 23 -3.58 -19.70 27.66
C GLU A 23 -2.51 -18.71 28.14
N ASP A 24 -1.42 -18.60 27.38
CA ASP A 24 -0.33 -17.69 27.72
C ASP A 24 0.42 -17.32 26.45
N GLU A 25 1.38 -16.44 26.61
CA GLU A 25 2.15 -15.93 25.50
C GLU A 25 3.02 -17.01 24.84
N ASP A 26 3.53 -17.95 25.64
CA ASP A 26 4.36 -19.02 25.11
C ASP A 26 3.56 -19.92 24.16
N GLU A 27 2.34 -20.25 24.52
CA GLU A 27 1.48 -21.05 23.66
C GLU A 27 1.20 -20.30 22.37
N LEU A 28 0.91 -19.01 22.47
CA LEU A 28 0.62 -18.18 21.31
C LEU A 28 1.81 -18.15 20.37
N GLU A 29 3.02 -17.96 20.91
CA GLU A 29 4.22 -17.94 20.06
C GLU A 29 4.45 -19.26 19.36
N ARG A 30 4.19 -20.38 20.04
CA ARG A 30 4.35 -21.69 19.41
C ARG A 30 3.40 -21.85 18.23
N VAL A 31 2.16 -21.41 18.39
CA VAL A 31 1.17 -21.51 17.32
C VAL A 31 1.55 -20.61 16.15
N LEU A 32 2.00 -19.40 16.44
CA LEU A 32 2.44 -18.49 15.37
C LEU A 32 3.63 -19.04 14.62
N ASN A 33 4.58 -19.64 15.33
CA ASN A 33 5.74 -20.24 14.69
C ASN A 33 5.34 -21.42 13.82
N GLU A 34 4.37 -22.21 14.26
CA GLU A 34 3.86 -23.33 13.47
C GLU A 34 3.22 -22.84 12.18
N PHE A 35 2.41 -21.79 12.26
CA PHE A 35 1.80 -21.20 11.08
C PHE A 35 2.86 -20.73 10.08
N ALA A 36 3.92 -20.13 10.60
CA ALA A 36 5.01 -19.65 9.74
C ALA A 36 5.74 -20.81 9.08
N GLN A 37 6.05 -21.86 9.85
CA GLN A 37 6.77 -23.01 9.33
C GLN A 37 5.98 -23.71 8.22
N LYS A 38 4.67 -23.77 8.37
CA LYS A 38 3.81 -24.42 7.38
C LYS A 38 3.42 -23.49 6.25
N SER A 39 3.97 -22.30 6.23
CA SER A 39 3.69 -21.28 5.21
C SER A 39 2.23 -20.84 5.18
N TRP A 40 1.52 -21.05 6.27
CA TRP A 40 0.14 -20.57 6.40
C TRP A 40 0.08 -19.08 6.67
N GLN A 41 1.18 -18.54 7.21
CA GLN A 41 1.29 -17.12 7.48
C GLN A 41 2.67 -16.65 7.00
N SER A 42 2.73 -15.48 6.35
CA SER A 42 3.98 -14.92 5.89
C SER A 42 3.83 -13.41 5.81
N ASP A 43 4.68 -12.68 6.54
CA ASP A 43 4.69 -11.22 6.46
C ASP A 43 5.11 -10.75 5.07
N GLU A 44 5.95 -11.51 4.39
CA GLU A 44 6.35 -11.17 3.02
C GLU A 44 5.15 -11.22 2.08
N ARG A 45 4.38 -12.30 2.13
CA ARG A 45 3.18 -12.41 1.30
C ARG A 45 2.16 -11.34 1.66
N PHE A 46 1.96 -11.12 2.96
CA PHE A 46 1.05 -10.07 3.40
C PHE A 46 1.45 -8.73 2.82
N THR A 47 2.74 -8.39 2.93
CA THR A 47 3.24 -7.09 2.48
C THR A 47 3.07 -6.93 0.98
N GLN A 48 3.40 -7.98 0.22
CA GLN A 48 3.27 -7.94 -1.24
C GLN A 48 1.81 -7.75 -1.66
N ALA A 49 0.90 -8.48 -1.02
CA ALA A 49 -0.52 -8.36 -1.33
C ALA A 49 -1.05 -6.98 -0.95
N PHE A 50 -0.62 -6.46 0.19
CA PHE A 50 -1.02 -5.14 0.66
C PHE A 50 -0.60 -4.06 -0.32
N VAL A 51 0.68 -4.08 -0.72
CA VAL A 51 1.19 -3.07 -1.65
C VAL A 51 0.48 -3.16 -2.99
N ARG A 52 0.29 -4.37 -3.50
CA ARG A 52 -0.40 -4.56 -4.78
C ARG A 52 -1.81 -3.98 -4.74
N SER A 53 -2.51 -4.20 -3.65
CA SER A 53 -3.88 -3.73 -3.50
C SER A 53 -3.99 -2.23 -3.28
N LYS A 54 -3.08 -1.66 -2.49
CA LYS A 54 -3.19 -0.27 -2.04
C LYS A 54 -2.40 0.73 -2.85
N SER A 55 -1.41 0.29 -3.62
CA SER A 55 -0.54 1.22 -4.34
C SER A 55 -1.26 2.00 -5.44
N THR A 56 -2.41 1.52 -5.87
CA THR A 56 -3.23 2.25 -6.84
C THR A 56 -4.05 3.37 -6.21
N LYS A 57 -3.99 3.48 -4.89
CA LYS A 57 -4.76 4.51 -4.17
C LYS A 57 -3.89 5.37 -3.27
N HIS A 58 -2.78 4.84 -2.78
CA HIS A 58 -1.96 5.50 -1.77
C HIS A 58 -0.49 5.51 -2.18
N GLY A 59 0.22 6.56 -1.80
CA GLY A 59 1.63 6.68 -2.05
C GLY A 59 2.48 5.92 -1.03
N SER A 60 3.78 5.84 -1.31
CA SER A 60 4.71 5.04 -0.52
C SER A 60 4.78 5.45 0.95
N ALA A 61 4.69 6.75 1.24
CA ALA A 61 4.75 7.19 2.64
C ALA A 61 3.60 6.60 3.45
N ARG A 62 2.40 6.60 2.88
CA ARG A 62 1.24 6.06 3.57
C ARG A 62 1.29 4.54 3.64
N LEU A 63 1.73 3.88 2.56
CA LEU A 63 1.89 2.44 2.57
C LEU A 63 2.87 2.00 3.66
N GLN A 64 3.98 2.71 3.76
CA GLN A 64 5.00 2.41 4.76
C GLN A 64 4.45 2.56 6.16
N GLN A 65 3.72 3.63 6.41
CA GLN A 65 3.15 3.88 7.72
C GLN A 65 2.14 2.80 8.11
N GLU A 66 1.28 2.41 7.18
CA GLU A 66 0.28 1.38 7.45
C GLU A 66 0.92 0.02 7.66
N LEU A 67 1.94 -0.31 6.88
CA LEU A 67 2.63 -1.59 7.05
C LEU A 67 3.34 -1.65 8.38
N LYS A 68 3.94 -0.54 8.84
CA LYS A 68 4.52 -0.49 10.17
C LYS A 68 3.49 -0.74 11.25
N ALA A 69 2.31 -0.18 11.07
CA ALA A 69 1.22 -0.38 12.05
C ALA A 69 0.78 -1.83 12.09
N HIS A 70 0.95 -2.57 11.02
CA HIS A 70 0.65 -4.01 10.98
C HIS A 70 1.84 -4.86 11.44
N GLY A 71 2.89 -4.26 11.93
CA GLY A 71 4.01 -4.98 12.51
C GLY A 71 5.00 -5.54 11.51
N VAL A 72 4.97 -5.08 10.28
CA VAL A 72 5.90 -5.57 9.26
C VAL A 72 7.27 -4.92 9.44
N SER A 73 8.34 -5.70 9.24
CA SER A 73 9.70 -5.21 9.41
C SER A 73 10.06 -4.17 8.36
N ALA A 74 11.03 -3.31 8.72
CA ALA A 74 11.48 -2.26 7.81
C ALA A 74 12.06 -2.83 6.52
N ASP A 75 12.76 -3.96 6.62
CA ASP A 75 13.36 -4.58 5.44
C ASP A 75 12.31 -5.06 4.45
N LEU A 76 11.27 -5.72 4.96
CA LEU A 76 10.19 -6.18 4.10
C LEU A 76 9.44 -5.02 3.46
N ILE A 77 9.23 -3.96 4.22
CA ILE A 77 8.57 -2.77 3.69
C ILE A 77 9.39 -2.18 2.55
N ARG A 78 10.69 -1.97 2.79
CA ARG A 78 11.55 -1.37 1.79
C ARG A 78 11.57 -2.18 0.51
N ASP A 79 11.65 -3.49 0.62
CA ASP A 79 11.75 -4.35 -0.54
C ASP A 79 10.46 -4.43 -1.34
N ALA A 80 9.33 -4.14 -0.71
CA ALA A 80 8.02 -4.28 -1.35
C ALA A 80 7.47 -2.98 -1.93
N LEU A 81 7.97 -1.83 -1.49
CA LEU A 81 7.45 -0.55 -1.97
C LEU A 81 7.70 -0.38 -3.46
N PRO A 82 6.78 0.29 -4.18
CA PRO A 82 6.97 0.51 -5.61
C PRO A 82 8.22 1.32 -5.90
N SER A 83 8.81 1.10 -7.05
CA SER A 83 9.90 1.95 -7.53
C SER A 83 9.37 3.37 -7.75
N ARG A 84 10.31 4.33 -7.90
CA ARG A 84 9.92 5.70 -8.17
C ARG A 84 9.08 5.80 -9.45
N GLU A 85 9.45 5.06 -10.47
CA GLU A 85 8.71 5.08 -11.74
C GLU A 85 7.29 4.52 -11.57
N GLU A 86 7.18 3.43 -10.84
CA GLU A 86 5.87 2.84 -10.57
C GLU A 86 5.01 3.77 -9.72
N GLU A 87 5.62 4.39 -8.71
CA GLU A 87 4.89 5.30 -7.86
C GLU A 87 4.41 6.51 -8.65
N LEU A 88 5.22 7.02 -9.56
CA LEU A 88 4.81 8.12 -10.41
C LEU A 88 3.61 7.74 -11.28
N ARG A 89 3.64 6.56 -11.89
CA ARG A 89 2.50 6.09 -12.65
C ARG A 89 1.25 5.98 -11.79
N ASN A 90 1.42 5.45 -10.58
CA ASN A 90 0.29 5.33 -9.66
C ASN A 90 -0.27 6.69 -9.31
N ALA A 91 0.59 7.68 -9.06
CA ALA A 91 0.15 9.02 -8.73
C ALA A 91 -0.62 9.68 -9.88
N ILE A 92 -0.13 9.49 -11.10
CA ILE A 92 -0.83 9.99 -12.28
C ILE A 92 -2.22 9.37 -12.36
N GLY A 93 -2.32 8.06 -12.18
CA GLY A 93 -3.61 7.39 -12.20
C GLY A 93 -4.57 7.89 -11.13
N VAL A 94 -4.06 8.11 -9.92
CA VAL A 94 -4.87 8.61 -8.81
C VAL A 94 -5.37 10.03 -9.12
N ALA A 95 -4.49 10.87 -9.64
CA ALA A 95 -4.86 12.26 -9.97
C ALA A 95 -5.92 12.30 -11.08
N ARG A 96 -5.73 11.49 -12.11
CA ARG A 96 -6.66 11.50 -13.25
C ARG A 96 -8.03 10.96 -12.87
N LYS A 97 -8.10 10.04 -11.95
CA LYS A 97 -9.39 9.55 -11.48
C LYS A 97 -10.14 10.61 -10.69
N LYS A 98 -9.42 11.38 -9.90
CA LYS A 98 -10.04 12.40 -9.05
C LYS A 98 -10.35 13.66 -9.84
N PHE A 99 -9.41 14.11 -10.67
CA PHE A 99 -9.53 15.36 -11.42
C PHE A 99 -9.60 15.05 -12.91
N LYS A 100 -10.62 15.54 -13.54
CA LYS A 100 -10.86 15.21 -14.96
C LYS A 100 -9.87 15.86 -15.89
N GLN A 101 -9.21 16.91 -15.45
CA GLN A 101 -8.29 17.66 -16.29
C GLN A 101 -7.21 18.30 -15.45
N PRO A 102 -6.08 18.66 -16.07
CA PRO A 102 -5.00 19.34 -15.36
C PRO A 102 -5.46 20.67 -14.77
N ALA A 103 -4.76 21.12 -13.75
CA ALA A 103 -5.08 22.39 -13.09
C ALA A 103 -4.94 23.54 -14.09
N GLN A 104 -5.90 24.44 -14.07
CA GLN A 104 -5.92 25.58 -14.96
C GLN A 104 -5.38 26.87 -14.31
N ASN A 105 -5.19 26.85 -13.01
CA ASN A 105 -4.69 28.00 -12.29
C ASN A 105 -4.00 27.56 -11.01
N PHE A 106 -3.45 28.52 -10.28
CA PHE A 106 -2.68 28.23 -9.07
C PHE A 106 -3.52 27.54 -7.98
N GLU A 107 -4.74 28.02 -7.80
CA GLU A 107 -5.61 27.45 -6.76
C GLU A 107 -5.92 25.98 -7.04
N GLU A 108 -6.22 25.67 -8.28
CA GLU A 108 -6.49 24.28 -8.67
C GLU A 108 -5.24 23.42 -8.51
N LYS A 109 -4.08 23.99 -8.85
CA LYS A 109 -2.83 23.26 -8.69
C LYS A 109 -2.57 22.94 -7.22
N GLN A 110 -2.81 23.89 -6.34
CA GLN A 110 -2.65 23.69 -4.91
C GLN A 110 -3.59 22.59 -4.40
N LYS A 111 -4.82 22.62 -4.88
CA LYS A 111 -5.81 21.62 -4.49
C LYS A 111 -5.38 20.23 -4.92
N GLN A 112 -4.91 20.09 -6.16
CA GLN A 112 -4.46 18.80 -6.67
C GLN A 112 -3.22 18.32 -5.93
N MET A 113 -2.30 19.22 -5.60
CA MET A 113 -1.12 18.89 -4.81
C MET A 113 -1.50 18.36 -3.44
N ARG A 114 -2.38 19.07 -2.74
CA ARG A 114 -2.81 18.65 -1.40
C ARG A 114 -3.46 17.27 -1.44
N PHE A 115 -4.23 17.00 -2.47
CA PHE A 115 -4.88 15.71 -2.61
C PHE A 115 -3.85 14.58 -2.69
N LEU A 116 -2.83 14.75 -3.54
CA LEU A 116 -1.81 13.71 -3.69
C LEU A 116 -0.97 13.56 -2.44
N LEU A 117 -0.62 14.67 -1.79
CA LEU A 117 0.13 14.60 -0.54
C LEU A 117 -0.68 13.89 0.54
N TYR A 118 -1.98 14.15 0.61
CA TYR A 118 -2.85 13.49 1.57
C TYR A 118 -2.91 11.98 1.32
N ARG A 119 -2.81 11.58 0.06
CA ARG A 119 -2.82 10.16 -0.29
C ARG A 119 -1.47 9.49 -0.03
N GLY A 120 -0.46 10.23 0.42
CA GLY A 120 0.82 9.65 0.82
C GLY A 120 1.91 9.74 -0.23
N PHE A 121 1.70 10.46 -1.33
CA PHE A 121 2.75 10.68 -2.32
C PHE A 121 3.66 11.82 -1.88
N SER A 122 4.96 11.72 -2.17
CA SER A 122 5.89 12.79 -1.83
C SER A 122 5.62 14.02 -2.70
N SER A 123 6.13 15.18 -2.27
CA SER A 123 5.96 16.39 -3.05
C SER A 123 6.61 16.27 -4.43
N GLY A 124 7.75 15.61 -4.51
CA GLY A 124 8.41 15.40 -5.80
C GLY A 124 7.59 14.56 -6.76
N ILE A 125 7.04 13.47 -6.25
CA ILE A 125 6.17 12.60 -7.05
C ILE A 125 4.89 13.34 -7.45
N ALA A 126 4.29 14.06 -6.50
CA ALA A 126 3.06 14.81 -6.77
C ALA A 126 3.29 15.86 -7.85
N GLN A 127 4.39 16.61 -7.75
CA GLN A 127 4.71 17.62 -8.76
C GLN A 127 4.91 16.98 -10.13
N ALA A 128 5.67 15.88 -10.18
CA ALA A 128 5.91 15.20 -11.44
C ALA A 128 4.63 14.66 -12.05
N ALA A 129 3.74 14.12 -11.21
CA ALA A 129 2.47 13.59 -11.69
C ALA A 129 1.59 14.68 -12.29
N LEU A 130 1.59 15.86 -11.67
CA LEU A 130 0.75 16.96 -12.15
C LEU A 130 1.33 17.63 -13.40
N LYS A 131 2.62 17.43 -13.67
CA LYS A 131 3.24 17.93 -14.89
C LYS A 131 3.13 16.97 -16.05
N ALA A 132 2.75 15.73 -15.79
CA ALA A 132 2.66 14.71 -16.82
C ALA A 132 1.57 15.06 -17.84
N ASP A 133 1.73 14.53 -19.06
CA ASP A 133 0.74 14.73 -20.11
C ASP A 133 -0.44 13.82 -19.84
N TRP A 134 -1.54 14.44 -19.42
CA TRP A 134 -2.75 13.69 -19.08
C TRP A 134 -3.52 13.23 -20.32
N ASP A 135 -3.17 13.73 -21.48
CA ASP A 135 -3.82 13.33 -22.71
C ASP A 135 -3.20 12.09 -23.34
N GLU A 136 -2.00 11.71 -22.86
CA GLU A 136 -1.37 10.49 -23.34
C GLU A 136 -2.11 9.26 -22.83
N GLU A 137 -2.31 8.32 -23.73
CA GLU A 137 -2.85 7.03 -23.34
C GLU A 137 -1.74 6.17 -22.77
N GLU A 138 -2.00 5.60 -21.60
CA GLU A 138 -1.04 4.74 -20.95
C GLU A 138 -1.67 3.37 -20.71
N PRO A 139 -0.87 2.31 -20.76
CA PRO A 139 -1.42 0.97 -20.57
C PRO A 139 -2.24 0.78 -19.32
N TRP A 140 -1.87 1.44 -18.24
CA TRP A 140 -2.59 1.29 -16.98
C TRP A 140 -3.95 1.97 -16.98
N ASP A 141 -4.20 2.89 -17.90
CA ASP A 141 -5.50 3.54 -17.98
C ASP A 141 -6.59 2.61 -18.49
N SER A 142 -6.21 1.69 -19.35
CA SER A 142 -7.17 0.78 -19.95
C SER A 142 -7.72 -0.22 -18.93
N GLU A 143 -7.05 -0.35 -17.82
CA GLU A 143 -7.47 -1.24 -16.75
C GLU A 143 -8.61 -0.64 -15.94
N GLY A 144 -8.75 0.64 -16.03
CA GLY A 144 -9.63 1.48 -15.29
C GLY A 144 -11.02 1.20 -15.09
#